data_ba2ba40200f4574b1517fbeb231f3f56
#
_entry.id   ba2ba40200f4574b1517fbeb231f3f56
#
_cell.length_a   1.000
_cell.length_b   1.000
_cell.length_c   1.000
_cell.angle_alpha   90.00
_cell.angle_beta   90.00
_cell.angle_gamma   90.00
#
_symmetry.space_group_name_H-M   'P 1'
#
loop_
_entity.id
_entity.type
_entity.pdbx_description
1 polymer ?
#
loop_
_entity_poly.entity_id
_entity_poly.type
_entity_poly.pdbx_seq_one_letter_code
_entity_poly.pdbx_strand_id
1 'polypeptide(L)' 'MHEMHIIKDVFADVVKHAQENDATKVTKVYLTMGEFTEINEEILRFFFEEHSKGTSIEGAQVEIEKSPTRELRLVSFDCE' A
#
# COMPACT_ATOMS: atom_id res chain seq x y z
N MET A 1 -4.32 11.17 -13.95
CA MET A 1 -4.67 12.28 -13.14
C MET A 1 -5.10 11.94 -11.76
N HIS A 2 -5.85 10.87 -11.59
CA HIS A 2 -6.32 10.48 -10.27
C HIS A 2 -5.47 9.37 -9.65
N GLU A 3 -4.45 8.95 -10.37
CA GLU A 3 -3.59 7.85 -9.93
C GLU A 3 -2.95 8.12 -8.56
N MET A 4 -2.34 9.29 -8.41
CA MET A 4 -1.66 9.62 -7.17
C MET A 4 -2.63 9.73 -6.01
N HIS A 5 -3.85 10.20 -6.27
CA HIS A 5 -4.87 10.31 -5.24
C HIS A 5 -5.24 8.94 -4.69
N ILE A 6 -5.41 7.96 -5.58
CA ILE A 6 -5.75 6.60 -5.19
C ILE A 6 -4.61 5.97 -4.40
N ILE A 7 -3.37 6.18 -4.84
CA ILE A 7 -2.20 5.67 -4.14
C ILE A 7 -2.11 6.25 -2.73
N LYS A 8 -2.35 7.56 -2.59
CA LYS A 8 -2.34 8.21 -1.28
C LYS A 8 -3.41 7.64 -0.36
N ASP A 9 -4.59 7.36 -0.89
CA ASP A 9 -5.68 6.81 -0.10
C ASP A 9 -5.33 5.43 0.43
N VAL A 10 -4.76 4.57 -0.41
CA VAL A 10 -4.34 3.24 0.01
C VAL A 10 -3.23 3.32 1.04
N PHE A 11 -2.27 4.21 0.83
CA PHE A 11 -1.19 4.39 1.79
C PHE A 11 -1.74 4.84 3.15
N ALA A 12 -2.69 5.77 3.15
CA ALA A 12 -3.31 6.24 4.38
C ALA A 12 -4.05 5.10 5.09
N ASP A 13 -4.71 4.21 4.33
CA ASP A 13 -5.38 3.06 4.89
C ASP A 13 -4.39 2.13 5.59
N VAL A 14 -3.23 1.90 4.99
CA VAL A 14 -2.21 1.04 5.60
C VAL A 14 -1.74 1.64 6.92
N VAL A 15 -1.46 2.95 6.92
CA VAL A 15 -1.02 3.63 8.14
C VAL A 15 -2.10 3.54 9.22
N LYS A 16 -3.34 3.79 8.84
CA LYS A 16 -4.45 3.75 9.79
C LYS A 16 -4.61 2.36 10.42
N HIS A 17 -4.59 1.32 9.60
CA HIS A 17 -4.75 -0.03 10.11
C HIS A 17 -3.56 -0.46 10.97
N ALA A 18 -2.36 -0.03 10.62
CA ALA A 18 -1.19 -0.31 11.45
C ALA A 18 -1.35 0.32 12.83
N GLN A 19 -1.83 1.57 12.87
CA GLN A 19 -2.06 2.26 14.14
C GLN A 19 -3.15 1.59 14.96
N GLU A 20 -4.22 1.16 14.30
CA GLU A 20 -5.34 0.51 14.99
C GLU A 20 -4.94 -0.83 15.60
N ASN A 21 -3.94 -1.49 15.04
CA ASN A 21 -3.46 -2.77 15.53
C ASN A 21 -2.20 -2.64 16.38
N ASP A 22 -1.84 -1.42 16.75
CA ASP A 22 -0.64 -1.15 17.56
C ASP A 22 0.62 -1.77 16.96
N ALA A 23 0.69 -1.82 15.64
CA ALA A 23 1.85 -2.39 14.97
C ALA A 23 3.06 -1.47 15.12
N THR A 24 4.13 -1.99 15.69
CA THR A 24 5.35 -1.21 15.84
C THR A 24 6.15 -1.20 14.55
N LYS A 25 6.04 -2.28 13.78
CA LYS A 25 6.73 -2.37 12.50
C LYS A 25 5.96 -3.28 11.56
N VAL A 26 5.61 -2.74 10.41
CA VAL A 26 4.98 -3.50 9.34
C VAL A 26 6.10 -4.03 8.44
N THR A 27 6.11 -5.33 8.21
CA THR A 27 7.16 -5.96 7.43
C THR A 27 6.74 -6.22 5.99
N LYS A 28 5.46 -6.40 5.76
CA LYS A 28 4.95 -6.66 4.41
C LYS A 28 3.52 -6.15 4.29
N VAL A 29 3.19 -5.60 3.13
CA VAL A 29 1.86 -5.09 2.83
C VAL A 29 1.34 -5.85 1.60
N TYR A 30 0.12 -6.35 1.70
CA TYR A 30 -0.52 -7.09 0.60
C TYR A 30 -1.62 -6.24 -0.01
N LEU A 31 -1.48 -5.94 -1.29
CA LEU A 31 -2.45 -5.12 -2.02
C LEU A 31 -3.01 -5.92 -3.18
N THR A 32 -4.25 -5.62 -3.54
CA THR A 32 -4.85 -6.12 -4.77
C THR A 32 -4.94 -4.94 -5.73
N MET A 33 -4.41 -5.11 -6.93
CA MET A 33 -4.45 -4.08 -7.96
C MET A 33 -5.23 -4.60 -9.15
N GLY A 34 -6.28 -3.90 -9.54
CA GLY A 34 -7.09 -4.31 -10.68
C GLY A 34 -6.34 -4.17 -11.98
N GLU A 35 -6.55 -5.14 -12.89
CA GLU A 35 -5.93 -5.10 -14.19
C GLU A 35 -6.39 -3.93 -15.03
N PHE A 36 -7.57 -3.39 -14.71
CA PHE A 36 -8.16 -2.29 -15.46
C PHE A 36 -7.90 -0.93 -14.80
N THR A 37 -7.09 -0.91 -13.75
CA THR A 37 -6.68 0.37 -13.17
C THR A 37 -5.56 0.95 -14.02
N GLU A 38 -5.47 2.27 -14.04
CA GLU A 38 -4.43 2.97 -14.78
C GLU A 38 -3.20 3.21 -13.92
N ILE A 39 -3.18 2.63 -12.72
CA ILE A 39 -2.08 2.85 -11.77
C ILE A 39 -0.83 2.09 -12.21
N ASN A 40 0.28 2.80 -12.25
CA ASN A 40 1.57 2.23 -12.56
C ASN A 40 2.16 1.61 -11.30
N GLU A 41 2.52 0.32 -11.37
CA GLU A 41 3.03 -0.40 -10.23
C GLU A 41 4.34 0.17 -9.71
N GLU A 42 5.21 0.63 -10.59
CA GLU A 42 6.49 1.21 -10.17
C GLU A 42 6.29 2.51 -9.41
N ILE A 43 5.33 3.32 -9.84
CA ILE A 43 5.02 4.57 -9.14
C ILE A 43 4.45 4.27 -7.76
N LEU A 44 3.59 3.25 -7.68
CA LEU A 44 3.02 2.83 -6.41
C LEU A 44 4.11 2.39 -5.44
N ARG A 45 5.04 1.55 -5.90
CA ARG A 45 6.13 1.07 -5.06
C ARG A 45 7.05 2.20 -4.63
N PHE A 46 7.35 3.12 -5.56
CA PHE A 46 8.19 4.26 -5.24
C PHE A 46 7.53 5.14 -4.18
N PHE A 47 6.24 5.39 -4.33
CA PHE A 47 5.51 6.20 -3.36
C PHE A 47 5.60 5.59 -1.97
N PHE A 48 5.34 4.27 -1.86
CA PHE A 48 5.41 3.59 -0.57
C PHE A 48 6.82 3.68 0.02
N GLU A 49 7.84 3.47 -0.81
CA GLU A 49 9.21 3.54 -0.33
C GLU A 49 9.55 4.92 0.22
N GLU A 50 9.18 5.97 -0.51
CA GLU A 50 9.54 7.33 -0.11
C GLU A 50 8.71 7.85 1.06
N HIS A 51 7.44 7.56 1.09
CA HIS A 51 6.56 8.12 2.10
C HIS A 51 6.50 7.29 3.37
N SER A 52 7.02 6.09 3.35
CA SER A 52 7.04 5.24 4.55
C SER A 52 8.20 5.57 5.48
N LYS A 53 9.17 6.32 5.02
CA LYS A 53 10.35 6.66 5.83
C LYS A 53 9.93 7.39 7.10
N GLY A 54 10.41 6.92 8.23
CA GLY A 54 10.06 7.50 9.52
C GLY A 54 8.73 7.01 10.07
N THR A 55 8.08 6.05 9.41
CA THR A 55 6.81 5.49 9.88
C THR A 55 6.99 4.01 10.22
N SER A 56 5.95 3.41 10.77
CA SER A 56 5.96 1.98 11.09
C SER A 56 6.01 1.10 9.84
N ILE A 57 5.80 1.67 8.66
CA ILE A 57 5.80 0.93 7.40
C ILE A 57 7.16 0.98 6.72
N GLU A 58 8.11 1.71 7.26
CA GLU A 58 9.41 1.87 6.63
C GLU A 58 10.06 0.52 6.37
N GLY A 59 10.52 0.31 5.14
CA GLY A 59 11.18 -0.93 4.77
C GLY A 59 10.25 -2.09 4.46
N ALA A 60 8.93 -1.90 4.59
CA ALA A 60 7.99 -2.97 4.31
C ALA A 60 8.01 -3.35 2.83
N GLN A 61 7.90 -4.64 2.56
CA GLN A 61 7.76 -5.14 1.20
C GLN A 61 6.31 -4.95 0.75
N VAL A 62 6.12 -4.57 -0.50
CA VAL A 62 4.78 -4.42 -1.06
C VAL A 62 4.54 -5.57 -2.03
N GLU A 63 3.58 -6.43 -1.70
CA GLU A 63 3.17 -7.54 -2.55
C GLU A 63 1.89 -7.14 -3.26
N ILE A 64 1.88 -7.25 -4.57
CA ILE A 64 0.74 -6.83 -5.38
C ILE A 64 0.19 -8.02 -6.13
N GLU A 65 -1.10 -8.28 -5.94
CA GLU A 65 -1.80 -9.33 -6.65
C GLU A 65 -2.75 -8.68 -7.65
N LYS A 66 -2.71 -9.13 -8.89
CA LYS A 66 -3.61 -8.59 -9.91
C LYS A 66 -4.99 -9.22 -9.80
N SER A 67 -5.99 -8.43 -10.09
CA SER A 67 -7.38 -8.91 -10.09
C SER A 67 -8.13 -8.32 -11.28
N PRO A 68 -9.26 -8.91 -11.69
CA PRO A 68 -10.02 -8.41 -12.84
C PRO A 68 -10.97 -7.28 -12.44
N THR A 69 -10.45 -6.27 -11.76
CA THR A 69 -11.24 -5.13 -11.30
C THR A 69 -10.52 -3.84 -11.64
N ARG A 70 -11.05 -2.73 -11.16
CA ARG A 70 -10.44 -1.42 -11.32
C ARG A 70 -9.96 -0.85 -9.99
N GLU A 71 -9.99 -1.66 -8.95
CA GLU A 71 -9.68 -1.17 -7.61
C GLU A 71 -8.24 -1.41 -7.22
N LEU A 72 -7.73 -0.53 -6.39
CA LEU A 72 -6.50 -0.75 -5.66
C LEU A 72 -6.92 -0.83 -4.19
N ARG A 73 -6.66 -1.96 -3.54
CA ARG A 73 -7.14 -2.20 -2.19
C ARG A 73 -6.08 -2.82 -1.31
N LEU A 74 -6.12 -2.44 -0.05
CA LEU A 74 -5.34 -3.12 0.97
C LEU A 74 -6.06 -4.41 1.34
N VAL A 75 -5.34 -5.52 1.30
CA VAL A 75 -5.87 -6.82 1.69
C VAL A 75 -5.47 -7.12 3.13
N SER A 76 -4.18 -7.05 3.43
CA SER A 76 -3.66 -7.33 4.76
C SER A 76 -2.23 -6.85 4.85
N PHE A 77 -1.66 -6.98 6.03
CA PHE A 77 -0.23 -6.73 6.21
C PHE A 77 0.31 -7.64 7.31
N ASP A 78 1.62 -7.89 7.24
CA ASP A 78 2.33 -8.61 8.29
C ASP A 78 3.09 -7.60 9.12
N CYS A 79 3.13 -7.80 10.41
CA CYS A 79 3.85 -6.90 11.31
C CYS A 79 4.55 -7.70 12.42
N GLU A 80 5.50 -7.02 13.04
CA GLU A 80 6.18 -7.57 14.20
C GLU A 80 5.49 -7.10 15.47
#